data_31257ac98217649743e01c92daf85fac
#
_entry.id   31257ac98217649743e01c92daf85fac
#
_cell.length_a   1.000
_cell.length_b   1.000
_cell.length_c   1.000
_cell.angle_alpha   90.00
_cell.angle_beta   90.00
_cell.angle_gamma   90.00
#
_symmetry.space_group_name_H-M   'P 1'
#
loop_
_entity.id
_entity.type
_entity.pdbx_description
1 polymer ?
#
loop_
_entity_poly.entity_id
_entity_poly.type
_entity_poly.pdbx_seq_one_letter_code
_entity_poly.pdbx_strand_id
1 'polypeptide(L)'
;MINKMKTKGIRLTKDVLDATLTGGTILGGGGGGDPKKGRKYAEIAVDYTDLRLITIDELDENDVLLTASLVGAPNAPAQFMTPKDIAKTVEILQKNCDFNIGGIITNEQGGEATVNGWLQAAVTGLPVVDAPCNGRAHPTGVMGSMNLHRLADYTTVQACVGGNPDTGNHIECFFEGTIDHTSKMVRLASIEAGGLVAVARNPVKVSYARENCALGGVSYAIDTGKAFLKGLESSVEDAVNGVCTFLNGRVLARGPVQNFSIETTGGFDVGYAAVDGCEMTFWNEYATAEKDGERLATFPDLIMTIN
;
A
#
# COMPACT_ATOMS: atom_id res chain seq x y z
N MET A 1 13.16 -14.89 -27.52
CA MET A 1 13.18 -16.03 -26.58
C MET A 1 13.34 -15.44 -25.18
N ILE A 2 12.24 -15.36 -24.41
CA ILE A 2 12.27 -14.89 -23.03
C ILE A 2 12.90 -15.99 -22.20
N ASN A 3 14.09 -15.75 -21.71
CA ASN A 3 14.80 -16.64 -20.81
C ASN A 3 13.98 -16.72 -19.51
N LYS A 4 13.22 -17.79 -19.29
CA LYS A 4 12.56 -18.07 -18.01
C LYS A 4 13.65 -18.32 -16.98
N MET A 5 14.22 -17.26 -16.41
CA MET A 5 14.94 -17.41 -15.14
C MET A 5 13.97 -18.00 -14.13
N LYS A 6 14.33 -19.11 -13.51
CA LYS A 6 13.61 -19.66 -12.35
C LYS A 6 13.74 -18.65 -11.21
N THR A 7 12.80 -17.73 -11.12
CA THR A 7 12.73 -16.80 -10.01
C THR A 7 12.58 -17.59 -8.71
N LYS A 8 13.50 -17.39 -7.76
CA LYS A 8 13.50 -18.05 -6.45
C LYS A 8 12.41 -17.55 -5.51
N GLY A 9 11.78 -16.44 -5.82
CA GLY A 9 10.85 -15.71 -4.97
C GLY A 9 9.73 -16.55 -4.33
N ILE A 10 9.06 -15.97 -3.35
CA ILE A 10 7.90 -16.55 -2.65
C ILE A 10 6.74 -16.63 -3.64
N ARG A 11 6.13 -17.80 -3.79
CA ARG A 11 4.88 -17.93 -4.53
C ARG A 11 3.74 -17.29 -3.75
N LEU A 12 3.01 -16.39 -4.39
CA LEU A 12 1.86 -15.74 -3.79
C LEU A 12 0.62 -16.62 -3.97
N THR A 13 0.22 -17.25 -2.89
CA THR A 13 -0.97 -18.14 -2.80
C THR A 13 -2.07 -17.46 -1.97
N LYS A 14 -3.25 -18.07 -1.89
CA LYS A 14 -4.35 -17.55 -1.03
C LYS A 14 -3.96 -17.52 0.44
N ASP A 15 -3.22 -18.51 0.94
CA ASP A 15 -2.74 -18.51 2.34
C ASP A 15 -1.73 -17.40 2.59
N VAL A 16 -0.84 -17.14 1.61
CA VAL A 16 0.10 -16.02 1.68
C VAL A 16 -0.65 -14.69 1.60
N LEU A 17 -1.71 -14.60 0.77
CA LEU A 17 -2.56 -13.42 0.68
C LEU A 17 -3.25 -13.10 2.01
N ASP A 18 -3.77 -14.12 2.71
CA ASP A 18 -4.40 -13.94 4.03
C ASP A 18 -3.41 -13.35 5.03
N ALA A 19 -2.21 -13.89 5.09
CA ALA A 19 -1.14 -13.36 5.93
C ALA A 19 -0.74 -11.94 5.50
N THR A 20 -0.61 -11.69 4.18
CA THR A 20 -0.23 -10.37 3.65
C THR A 20 -1.23 -9.28 4.03
N LEU A 21 -2.53 -9.55 3.85
CA LEU A 21 -3.59 -8.59 4.18
C LEU A 21 -3.68 -8.34 5.69
N THR A 22 -3.57 -9.40 6.49
CA THR A 22 -3.57 -9.29 7.96
C THR A 22 -2.39 -8.45 8.44
N GLY A 23 -1.18 -8.81 8.04
CA GLY A 23 0.02 -8.08 8.45
C GLY A 23 0.08 -6.67 7.86
N GLY A 24 -0.35 -6.47 6.62
CA GLY A 24 -0.47 -5.15 6.01
C GLY A 24 -1.44 -4.24 6.78
N THR A 25 -2.59 -4.77 7.20
CA THR A 25 -3.55 -4.04 8.05
C THR A 25 -2.91 -3.63 9.37
N ILE A 26 -2.17 -4.54 10.01
CA ILE A 26 -1.45 -4.27 11.26
C ILE A 26 -0.42 -3.16 11.05
N LEU A 27 0.46 -3.31 10.06
CA LEU A 27 1.54 -2.35 9.79
C LEU A 27 1.02 -1.00 9.28
N GLY A 28 -0.14 -0.98 8.64
CA GLY A 28 -0.81 0.24 8.21
C GLY A 28 -1.27 1.15 9.36
N GLY A 29 -1.51 0.58 10.54
CA GLY A 29 -1.94 1.35 11.71
C GLY A 29 -3.26 2.11 11.49
N GLY A 30 -4.20 1.49 10.77
CA GLY A 30 -5.49 2.10 10.40
C GLY A 30 -5.54 2.71 9.01
N GLY A 31 -4.38 2.88 8.33
CA GLY A 31 -4.30 3.38 6.96
C GLY A 31 -4.07 2.31 5.90
N GLY A 32 -3.92 2.77 4.65
CA GLY A 32 -3.62 1.91 3.52
C GLY A 32 -4.80 1.11 2.98
N GLY A 33 -6.02 1.56 3.22
CA GLY A 33 -7.24 1.05 2.60
C GLY A 33 -7.87 -0.19 3.27
N ASP A 34 -9.01 -0.63 2.72
CA ASP A 34 -9.81 -1.75 3.23
C ASP A 34 -9.25 -3.10 2.75
N PRO A 35 -8.82 -4.01 3.65
CA PRO A 35 -8.31 -5.33 3.27
C PRO A 35 -9.30 -6.18 2.47
N LYS A 36 -10.62 -5.96 2.61
CA LYS A 36 -11.63 -6.66 1.80
C LYS A 36 -11.58 -6.25 0.33
N LYS A 37 -11.30 -4.96 0.07
CA LYS A 37 -11.11 -4.46 -1.30
C LYS A 37 -9.81 -4.97 -1.90
N GLY A 38 -8.71 -4.92 -1.13
CA GLY A 38 -7.43 -5.49 -1.54
C GLY A 38 -7.52 -6.96 -1.89
N ARG A 39 -8.23 -7.76 -1.08
CA ARG A 39 -8.51 -9.18 -1.31
C ARG A 39 -9.12 -9.43 -2.69
N LYS A 40 -10.16 -8.67 -3.03
CA LYS A 40 -10.89 -8.85 -4.30
C LYS A 40 -9.97 -8.82 -5.52
N TYR A 41 -9.01 -7.91 -5.58
CA TYR A 41 -8.10 -7.78 -6.71
C TYR A 41 -6.90 -8.74 -6.62
N ALA A 42 -6.42 -8.99 -5.41
CA ALA A 42 -5.29 -9.89 -5.20
C ALA A 42 -5.67 -11.37 -5.44
N GLU A 43 -6.89 -11.80 -5.10
CA GLU A 43 -7.40 -13.15 -5.44
C GLU A 43 -7.44 -13.36 -6.94
N ILE A 44 -7.89 -12.38 -7.72
CA ILE A 44 -7.84 -12.45 -9.19
C ILE A 44 -6.40 -12.62 -9.66
N ALA A 45 -5.45 -11.88 -9.09
CA ALA A 45 -4.05 -11.95 -9.48
C ALA A 45 -3.42 -13.33 -9.21
N VAL A 46 -3.65 -13.90 -8.02
CA VAL A 46 -3.09 -15.23 -7.66
C VAL A 46 -3.76 -16.38 -8.38
N ASP A 47 -5.03 -16.24 -8.78
CA ASP A 47 -5.74 -17.22 -9.58
C ASP A 47 -5.38 -17.13 -11.09
N TYR A 48 -4.91 -15.94 -11.54
CA TYR A 48 -4.58 -15.69 -12.95
C TYR A 48 -3.24 -16.30 -13.38
N THR A 49 -2.22 -16.28 -12.52
CA THR A 49 -0.87 -16.75 -12.85
C THR A 49 -0.09 -17.25 -11.63
N ASP A 50 1.04 -17.92 -11.86
CA ASP A 50 2.03 -18.25 -10.82
C ASP A 50 2.76 -16.96 -10.37
N LEU A 51 2.05 -16.07 -9.68
CA LEU A 51 2.55 -14.79 -9.23
C LEU A 51 3.60 -14.98 -8.12
N ARG A 52 4.69 -14.22 -8.21
CA ARG A 52 5.80 -14.33 -7.27
C ARG A 52 6.21 -12.98 -6.69
N LEU A 53 6.52 -13.01 -5.40
CA LEU A 53 7.23 -11.96 -4.70
C LEU A 53 8.72 -12.26 -4.76
N ILE A 54 9.49 -11.41 -5.40
CA ILE A 54 10.96 -11.56 -5.51
C ILE A 54 11.67 -10.49 -4.70
N THR A 55 12.92 -10.75 -4.33
CA THR A 55 13.76 -9.70 -3.75
C THR A 55 14.32 -8.79 -4.84
N ILE A 56 14.71 -7.59 -4.46
CA ILE A 56 15.32 -6.62 -5.37
C ILE A 56 16.65 -7.15 -5.96
N ASP A 57 17.32 -8.07 -5.25
CA ASP A 57 18.58 -8.68 -5.67
C ASP A 57 18.47 -9.66 -6.85
N GLU A 58 17.24 -10.01 -7.21
CA GLU A 58 16.95 -10.89 -8.35
C GLU A 58 16.81 -10.12 -9.68
N LEU A 59 16.96 -8.79 -9.65
CA LEU A 59 16.81 -7.89 -10.80
C LEU A 59 18.14 -7.26 -11.23
N ASP A 60 18.23 -6.84 -12.50
CA ASP A 60 19.32 -6.01 -13.00
C ASP A 60 19.20 -4.59 -12.42
N GLU A 61 20.33 -3.97 -12.08
CA GLU A 61 20.35 -2.62 -11.48
C GLU A 61 19.81 -1.52 -12.41
N ASN A 62 19.81 -1.76 -13.72
CA ASN A 62 19.30 -0.83 -14.72
C ASN A 62 17.82 -1.07 -15.05
N ASP A 63 17.24 -2.18 -14.64
CA ASP A 63 15.81 -2.41 -14.77
C ASP A 63 15.03 -1.32 -14.02
N VAL A 64 13.81 -1.05 -14.47
CA VAL A 64 12.96 -0.02 -13.88
C VAL A 64 11.85 -0.66 -13.08
N LEU A 65 11.63 -0.18 -11.87
CA LEU A 65 10.49 -0.51 -11.04
C LEU A 65 9.40 0.56 -11.19
N LEU A 66 8.15 0.11 -11.25
CA LEU A 66 6.97 0.97 -11.21
C LEU A 66 6.25 0.83 -9.88
N THR A 67 5.86 1.95 -9.30
CA THR A 67 5.01 1.98 -8.11
C THR A 67 3.56 1.84 -8.51
N ALA A 68 2.87 0.84 -7.97
CA ALA A 68 1.42 0.70 -8.06
C ALA A 68 0.75 1.30 -6.82
N SER A 69 -0.36 2.01 -7.02
CA SER A 69 -1.15 2.59 -5.93
C SER A 69 -2.59 2.82 -6.36
N LEU A 70 -3.45 3.08 -5.39
CA LEU A 70 -4.76 3.68 -5.60
C LEU A 70 -4.73 5.14 -5.10
N VAL A 71 -5.40 6.03 -5.80
CA VAL A 71 -5.50 7.44 -5.42
C VAL A 71 -6.94 7.88 -5.43
N GLY A 72 -7.38 8.49 -4.33
CA GLY A 72 -8.74 9.01 -4.18
C GLY A 72 -9.29 8.82 -2.78
N ALA A 73 -10.62 8.84 -2.67
CA ALA A 73 -11.36 8.62 -1.44
C ALA A 73 -11.98 7.22 -1.45
N PRO A 74 -11.49 6.27 -0.65
CA PRO A 74 -11.97 4.87 -0.67
C PRO A 74 -13.47 4.68 -0.38
N ASN A 75 -14.10 5.68 0.24
CA ASN A 75 -15.53 5.67 0.58
C ASN A 75 -16.39 6.54 -0.35
N ALA A 76 -15.82 7.08 -1.44
CA ALA A 76 -16.60 7.87 -2.39
C ALA A 76 -17.74 7.02 -2.99
N PRO A 77 -18.99 7.50 -2.97
CA PRO A 77 -20.15 6.69 -3.38
C PRO A 77 -20.17 6.37 -4.88
N ALA A 78 -19.53 7.20 -5.70
CA ALA A 78 -19.48 7.05 -7.16
C ALA A 78 -18.21 6.35 -7.65
N GLN A 79 -17.36 5.85 -6.74
CA GLN A 79 -16.14 5.15 -7.14
C GLN A 79 -16.45 3.90 -7.96
N PHE A 80 -15.73 3.74 -9.05
CA PHE A 80 -15.85 2.57 -9.91
C PHE A 80 -14.48 2.23 -10.50
N MET A 81 -14.07 0.99 -10.39
CA MET A 81 -12.82 0.50 -10.93
C MET A 81 -12.93 -1.00 -11.21
N THR A 82 -12.42 -1.42 -12.34
CA THR A 82 -12.39 -2.81 -12.75
C THR A 82 -10.96 -3.37 -12.72
N PRO A 83 -10.77 -4.69 -12.70
CA PRO A 83 -9.44 -5.30 -12.88
C PRO A 83 -8.75 -4.85 -14.17
N LYS A 84 -9.53 -4.58 -15.23
CA LYS A 84 -9.02 -4.09 -16.51
C LYS A 84 -8.43 -2.67 -16.39
N ASP A 85 -9.05 -1.81 -15.60
CA ASP A 85 -8.56 -0.44 -15.37
C ASP A 85 -7.22 -0.47 -14.63
N ILE A 86 -7.09 -1.37 -13.64
CA ILE A 86 -5.84 -1.56 -12.90
C ILE A 86 -4.71 -2.00 -13.85
N ALA A 87 -4.95 -3.01 -14.68
CA ALA A 87 -3.99 -3.50 -15.67
C ALA A 87 -3.59 -2.41 -16.67
N LYS A 88 -4.56 -1.61 -17.11
CA LYS A 88 -4.40 -0.56 -18.11
C LYS A 88 -3.37 0.50 -17.74
N THR A 89 -3.17 0.77 -16.45
CA THR A 89 -2.18 1.74 -15.98
C THR A 89 -0.75 1.42 -16.45
N VAL A 90 -0.35 0.16 -16.41
CA VAL A 90 0.99 -0.27 -16.87
C VAL A 90 1.06 -0.26 -18.40
N GLU A 91 0.00 -0.70 -19.09
CA GLU A 91 -0.05 -0.63 -20.57
C GLU A 91 0.13 0.79 -21.10
N ILE A 92 -0.46 1.79 -20.42
CA ILE A 92 -0.30 3.21 -20.80
C ILE A 92 1.17 3.63 -20.67
N LEU A 93 1.85 3.25 -19.58
CA LEU A 93 3.27 3.57 -19.42
C LEU A 93 4.14 2.85 -20.45
N GLN A 94 3.92 1.56 -20.70
CA GLN A 94 4.64 0.79 -21.72
C GLN A 94 4.49 1.39 -23.13
N LYS A 95 3.34 1.98 -23.43
CA LYS A 95 3.07 2.61 -24.73
C LYS A 95 3.76 3.95 -24.90
N ASN A 96 3.92 4.71 -23.81
CA ASN A 96 4.39 6.10 -23.85
C ASN A 96 5.84 6.29 -23.38
N CYS A 97 6.46 5.25 -22.83
CA CYS A 97 7.82 5.32 -22.29
C CYS A 97 8.69 4.19 -22.83
N ASP A 98 9.96 4.50 -23.06
CA ASP A 98 10.97 3.55 -23.52
C ASP A 98 11.92 3.19 -22.37
N PHE A 99 11.43 2.34 -21.44
CA PHE A 99 12.24 1.74 -20.38
C PHE A 99 11.87 0.28 -20.16
N ASN A 100 12.84 -0.53 -19.72
CA ASN A 100 12.62 -1.93 -19.41
C ASN A 100 12.06 -2.07 -17.99
N ILE A 101 10.79 -2.46 -17.88
CA ILE A 101 10.15 -2.67 -16.57
C ILE A 101 10.57 -4.02 -16.03
N GLY A 102 11.31 -4.04 -14.92
CA GLY A 102 11.77 -5.24 -14.23
C GLY A 102 10.77 -5.78 -13.21
N GLY A 103 9.88 -4.93 -12.69
CA GLY A 103 8.89 -5.36 -11.69
C GLY A 103 8.01 -4.24 -11.17
N ILE A 104 7.04 -4.66 -10.36
CA ILE A 104 6.06 -3.76 -9.73
C ILE A 104 6.27 -3.75 -8.22
N ILE A 105 6.30 -2.55 -7.63
CA ILE A 105 6.35 -2.34 -6.18
C ILE A 105 5.08 -1.66 -5.69
N THR A 106 4.69 -1.93 -4.45
CA THR A 106 3.60 -1.19 -3.80
C THR A 106 4.10 0.15 -3.25
N ASN A 107 3.18 1.09 -3.08
CA ASN A 107 3.50 2.40 -2.49
C ASN A 107 3.73 2.34 -0.97
N GLU A 108 3.08 1.42 -0.23
CA GLU A 108 3.10 1.40 1.24
C GLU A 108 2.56 0.08 1.79
N GLN A 109 2.71 -0.13 3.11
CA GLN A 109 2.03 -1.20 3.83
C GLN A 109 0.69 -0.71 4.38
N GLY A 110 -0.36 -1.49 4.16
CA GLY A 110 -1.72 -1.22 4.61
C GLY A 110 -2.68 -2.33 4.21
N GLY A 111 -3.94 -2.25 4.62
CA GLY A 111 -4.92 -3.30 4.40
C GLY A 111 -5.17 -3.64 2.92
N GLU A 112 -5.23 -2.64 2.06
CA GLU A 112 -5.33 -2.80 0.60
C GLU A 112 -3.99 -2.52 -0.07
N ALA A 113 -3.27 -1.51 0.44
CA ALA A 113 -2.06 -1.00 -0.19
C ALA A 113 -0.98 -2.07 -0.33
N THR A 114 -0.79 -2.96 0.64
CA THR A 114 0.25 -4.01 0.60
C THR A 114 0.15 -4.92 -0.64
N VAL A 115 -1.05 -5.10 -1.19
CA VAL A 115 -1.29 -5.92 -2.39
C VAL A 115 -1.43 -5.09 -3.68
N ASN A 116 -1.22 -3.77 -3.61
CA ASN A 116 -1.16 -2.94 -4.81
C ASN A 116 -0.03 -3.43 -5.72
N GLY A 117 -0.34 -3.53 -7.00
CA GLY A 117 0.61 -4.02 -7.99
C GLY A 117 0.50 -5.52 -8.29
N TRP A 118 -0.14 -6.33 -7.44
CA TRP A 118 -0.27 -7.76 -7.70
C TRP A 118 -1.03 -8.05 -9.00
N LEU A 119 -2.12 -7.33 -9.24
CA LEU A 119 -2.89 -7.52 -10.48
C LEU A 119 -2.15 -7.02 -11.71
N GLN A 120 -1.50 -5.84 -11.61
CA GLN A 120 -0.64 -5.33 -12.68
C GLN A 120 0.48 -6.34 -13.02
N ALA A 121 1.17 -6.86 -12.01
CA ALA A 121 2.22 -7.84 -12.17
C ALA A 121 1.69 -9.13 -12.82
N ALA A 122 0.53 -9.63 -12.37
CA ALA A 122 -0.07 -10.85 -12.91
C ALA A 122 -0.39 -10.75 -14.40
N VAL A 123 -1.01 -9.64 -14.84
CA VAL A 123 -1.43 -9.48 -16.24
C VAL A 123 -0.29 -9.13 -17.18
N THR A 124 0.78 -8.51 -16.68
CA THR A 124 1.96 -8.16 -17.48
C THR A 124 3.04 -9.24 -17.49
N GLY A 125 2.91 -10.23 -16.62
CA GLY A 125 3.94 -11.28 -16.43
C GLY A 125 5.19 -10.77 -15.70
N LEU A 126 5.13 -9.57 -15.10
CA LEU A 126 6.18 -9.00 -14.26
C LEU A 126 6.13 -9.58 -12.85
N PRO A 127 7.23 -9.63 -12.10
CA PRO A 127 7.20 -9.99 -10.69
C PRO A 127 6.68 -8.85 -9.82
N VAL A 128 6.13 -9.21 -8.65
CA VAL A 128 6.01 -8.29 -7.51
C VAL A 128 7.37 -8.23 -6.81
N VAL A 129 7.87 -7.04 -6.54
CA VAL A 129 9.18 -6.86 -5.91
C VAL A 129 9.01 -6.43 -4.45
N ASP A 130 9.73 -7.09 -3.56
CA ASP A 130 9.68 -6.86 -2.12
C ASP A 130 10.47 -5.60 -1.70
N ALA A 131 10.01 -4.48 -2.20
CA ALA A 131 10.59 -3.16 -2.01
C ALA A 131 9.50 -2.07 -2.01
N PRO A 132 8.52 -2.10 -1.08
CA PRO A 132 7.54 -1.02 -1.00
C PRO A 132 8.21 0.34 -0.82
N CYS A 133 7.61 1.40 -1.38
CA CYS A 133 8.17 2.75 -1.27
C CYS A 133 8.25 3.23 0.18
N ASN A 134 7.36 2.73 1.05
CA ASN A 134 7.31 3.05 2.46
C ASN A 134 6.95 1.81 3.30
N GLY A 135 7.47 1.74 4.52
CA GLY A 135 7.23 0.63 5.46
C GLY A 135 5.87 0.64 6.17
N ARG A 136 5.07 1.70 6.02
CA ARG A 136 3.72 1.84 6.56
C ARG A 136 2.89 2.79 5.72
N ALA A 137 1.56 2.81 5.93
CA ALA A 137 0.69 3.78 5.31
C ALA A 137 1.09 5.23 5.68
N HIS A 138 0.82 6.17 4.78
CA HIS A 138 1.18 7.58 4.90
C HIS A 138 0.12 8.49 4.25
N PRO A 139 -0.08 9.72 4.78
CA PRO A 139 -1.20 10.55 4.36
C PRO A 139 -1.01 11.22 2.99
N THR A 140 0.20 11.34 2.46
CA THR A 140 0.44 12.06 1.19
C THR A 140 1.30 11.28 0.19
N GLY A 141 1.02 11.44 -1.10
CA GLY A 141 1.79 10.79 -2.17
C GLY A 141 3.28 11.19 -2.21
N VAL A 142 3.62 12.37 -1.70
CA VAL A 142 5.01 12.85 -1.60
C VAL A 142 5.81 12.04 -0.58
N MET A 143 5.19 11.67 0.55
CA MET A 143 5.83 10.84 1.58
C MET A 143 6.18 9.44 1.07
N GLY A 144 5.40 8.88 0.15
CA GLY A 144 5.64 7.60 -0.52
C GLY A 144 6.41 7.71 -1.83
N SER A 145 7.07 8.83 -2.10
CA SER A 145 7.80 9.04 -3.36
C SER A 145 9.27 8.64 -3.29
N MET A 146 9.69 7.85 -2.31
CA MET A 146 11.10 7.41 -2.20
C MET A 146 12.10 8.60 -2.23
N ASN A 147 11.74 9.75 -1.69
CA ASN A 147 12.49 11.00 -1.76
C ASN A 147 12.71 11.58 -3.19
N LEU A 148 12.05 11.05 -4.22
CA LEU A 148 12.19 11.53 -5.59
C LEU A 148 11.83 13.01 -5.75
N HIS A 149 10.92 13.54 -4.94
CA HIS A 149 10.57 14.96 -4.89
C HIS A 149 11.73 15.89 -4.50
N ARG A 150 12.82 15.34 -3.94
CA ARG A 150 14.04 16.07 -3.55
C ARG A 150 15.11 16.07 -4.64
N LEU A 151 14.93 15.29 -5.69
CA LEU A 151 15.86 15.20 -6.80
C LEU A 151 15.53 16.31 -7.81
N ALA A 152 16.45 17.27 -7.98
CA ALA A 152 16.21 18.46 -8.78
C ALA A 152 15.85 18.17 -10.26
N ASP A 153 16.43 17.11 -10.83
CA ASP A 153 16.28 16.75 -12.24
C ASP A 153 15.33 15.57 -12.47
N TYR A 154 14.62 15.09 -11.42
CA TYR A 154 13.72 13.96 -11.56
C TYR A 154 12.36 14.42 -12.11
N THR A 155 12.02 13.89 -13.27
CA THR A 155 10.69 13.99 -13.86
C THR A 155 10.00 12.63 -13.75
N THR A 156 8.79 12.61 -13.19
CA THR A 156 7.98 11.38 -13.12
C THR A 156 7.03 11.29 -14.28
N VAL A 157 6.68 10.05 -14.64
CA VAL A 157 5.50 9.72 -15.45
C VAL A 157 4.51 8.98 -14.57
N GLN A 158 3.23 9.27 -14.73
CA GLN A 158 2.13 8.65 -14.00
C GLN A 158 0.98 8.35 -14.94
N ALA A 159 0.51 7.11 -14.94
CA ALA A 159 -0.72 6.70 -15.62
C ALA A 159 -1.80 6.43 -14.60
N CYS A 160 -3.01 6.93 -14.82
CA CYS A 160 -4.14 6.60 -13.96
C CYS A 160 -5.40 6.28 -14.76
N VAL A 161 -6.19 5.32 -14.25
CA VAL A 161 -7.41 4.83 -14.89
C VAL A 161 -8.48 4.58 -13.84
N GLY A 162 -9.71 4.95 -14.11
CA GLY A 162 -10.87 4.65 -13.27
C GLY A 162 -12.13 5.37 -13.75
N GLY A 163 -13.21 5.20 -12.99
CA GLY A 163 -14.53 5.78 -13.28
C GLY A 163 -15.42 4.84 -14.09
N ASN A 164 -16.72 5.08 -14.00
CA ASN A 164 -17.73 4.23 -14.62
C ASN A 164 -18.02 4.69 -16.06
N PRO A 165 -17.78 3.85 -17.07
CA PRO A 165 -18.07 4.20 -18.46
C PRO A 165 -19.57 4.43 -18.72
N ASP A 166 -20.46 3.76 -17.98
CA ASP A 166 -21.91 3.90 -18.16
C ASP A 166 -22.44 5.27 -17.71
N THR A 167 -21.72 5.94 -16.80
CA THR A 167 -22.05 7.30 -16.35
C THR A 167 -21.22 8.38 -17.02
N GLY A 168 -20.28 8.01 -17.90
CA GLY A 168 -19.40 8.92 -18.60
C GLY A 168 -18.20 9.41 -17.76
N ASN A 169 -17.98 8.85 -16.57
CA ASN A 169 -16.89 9.25 -15.67
C ASN A 169 -15.59 8.49 -15.90
N HIS A 170 -15.57 7.52 -16.84
CA HIS A 170 -14.35 6.76 -17.13
C HIS A 170 -13.29 7.61 -17.79
N ILE A 171 -12.08 7.59 -17.22
CA ILE A 171 -10.94 8.33 -17.72
C ILE A 171 -9.68 7.45 -17.76
N GLU A 172 -8.85 7.67 -18.79
CA GLU A 172 -7.50 7.16 -18.92
C GLU A 172 -6.56 8.35 -19.07
N CYS A 173 -5.57 8.49 -18.20
CA CYS A 173 -4.67 9.64 -18.21
C CYS A 173 -3.21 9.20 -18.18
N PHE A 174 -2.37 10.01 -18.85
CA PHE A 174 -0.91 9.97 -18.75
C PHE A 174 -0.42 11.38 -18.41
N PHE A 175 0.38 11.48 -17.36
CA PHE A 175 0.98 12.74 -16.90
C PHE A 175 2.48 12.61 -16.81
N GLU A 176 3.18 13.67 -17.25
CA GLU A 176 4.62 13.80 -17.13
C GLU A 176 4.97 15.15 -16.51
N GLY A 177 5.91 15.18 -15.57
CA GLY A 177 6.34 16.39 -14.90
C GLY A 177 6.92 16.15 -13.51
N THR A 178 7.00 17.20 -12.69
CA THR A 178 7.44 17.04 -11.29
C THR A 178 6.42 16.25 -10.48
N ILE A 179 6.86 15.56 -9.43
CA ILE A 179 6.00 14.75 -8.56
C ILE A 179 4.85 15.59 -7.99
N ASP A 180 5.14 16.82 -7.54
CA ASP A 180 4.13 17.68 -6.92
C ASP A 180 2.99 18.03 -7.88
N HIS A 181 3.30 18.34 -9.13
CA HIS A 181 2.29 18.67 -10.13
C HIS A 181 1.54 17.43 -10.64
N THR A 182 2.26 16.37 -10.97
CA THR A 182 1.63 15.14 -11.47
C THR A 182 0.76 14.46 -10.42
N SER A 183 1.17 14.46 -9.13
CA SER A 183 0.36 13.93 -8.02
C SER A 183 -0.93 14.73 -7.82
N LYS A 184 -0.90 16.06 -8.02
CA LYS A 184 -2.11 16.90 -8.01
C LYS A 184 -3.02 16.56 -9.18
N MET A 185 -2.47 16.36 -10.38
CA MET A 185 -3.26 15.98 -11.56
C MET A 185 -3.92 14.62 -11.39
N VAL A 186 -3.21 13.62 -10.84
CA VAL A 186 -3.80 12.30 -10.52
C VAL A 186 -4.94 12.45 -9.50
N ARG A 187 -4.79 13.31 -8.49
CA ARG A 187 -5.86 13.57 -7.51
C ARG A 187 -7.07 14.22 -8.15
N LEU A 188 -6.89 15.19 -9.04
CA LEU A 188 -8.00 15.78 -9.80
C LEU A 188 -8.67 14.73 -10.69
N ALA A 189 -7.89 13.92 -11.39
CA ALA A 189 -8.40 12.80 -12.17
C ALA A 189 -9.24 11.84 -11.31
N SER A 190 -8.82 11.55 -10.08
CA SER A 190 -9.62 10.70 -9.19
C SER A 190 -10.98 11.30 -8.83
N ILE A 191 -11.07 12.61 -8.68
CA ILE A 191 -12.34 13.31 -8.42
C ILE A 191 -13.27 13.18 -9.61
N GLU A 192 -12.78 13.45 -10.83
CA GLU A 192 -13.54 13.33 -12.07
C GLU A 192 -13.98 11.88 -12.35
N ALA A 193 -13.16 10.89 -11.97
CA ALA A 193 -13.49 9.48 -12.06
C ALA A 193 -14.54 8.99 -11.03
N GLY A 194 -15.12 9.88 -10.23
CA GLY A 194 -16.09 9.53 -9.20
C GLY A 194 -15.47 9.16 -7.85
N GLY A 195 -14.18 9.44 -7.66
CA GLY A 195 -13.51 9.40 -6.35
C GLY A 195 -12.35 8.42 -6.20
N LEU A 196 -12.06 7.55 -7.18
CA LEU A 196 -10.94 6.60 -7.10
C LEU A 196 -10.37 6.26 -8.47
N VAL A 197 -9.04 6.21 -8.59
CA VAL A 197 -8.33 5.70 -9.77
C VAL A 197 -7.20 4.76 -9.38
N ALA A 198 -6.95 3.75 -10.21
CA ALA A 198 -5.73 2.97 -10.19
C ALA A 198 -4.58 3.77 -10.80
N VAL A 199 -3.37 3.58 -10.28
CA VAL A 199 -2.20 4.35 -10.72
C VAL A 199 -0.98 3.44 -10.85
N ALA A 200 -0.23 3.60 -11.94
CA ALA A 200 1.16 3.18 -12.06
C ALA A 200 2.02 4.42 -12.26
N ARG A 201 3.11 4.54 -11.48
CA ARG A 201 3.86 5.82 -11.40
C ARG A 201 5.30 5.67 -10.93
N ASN A 202 6.00 6.78 -10.97
CA ASN A 202 7.32 6.98 -10.37
C ASN A 202 8.33 5.90 -10.80
N PRO A 203 8.63 5.77 -12.11
CA PRO A 203 9.65 4.82 -12.57
C PRO A 203 11.01 5.15 -11.94
N VAL A 204 11.63 4.15 -11.34
CA VAL A 204 12.96 4.26 -10.75
C VAL A 204 13.83 3.07 -11.13
N LYS A 205 15.13 3.27 -11.29
CA LYS A 205 16.06 2.16 -11.45
C LYS A 205 16.11 1.30 -10.18
N VAL A 206 16.35 0.01 -10.36
CA VAL A 206 16.56 -0.94 -9.24
C VAL A 206 17.67 -0.45 -8.30
N SER A 207 18.77 0.11 -8.86
CA SER A 207 19.84 0.70 -8.06
C SER A 207 19.35 1.81 -7.11
N TYR A 208 18.47 2.71 -7.59
CA TYR A 208 17.88 3.76 -6.75
C TYR A 208 16.91 3.19 -5.70
N ALA A 209 16.04 2.26 -6.11
CA ALA A 209 15.07 1.64 -5.22
C ALA A 209 15.75 0.88 -4.08
N ARG A 210 16.89 0.23 -4.33
CA ARG A 210 17.68 -0.47 -3.34
C ARG A 210 18.08 0.42 -2.15
N GLU A 211 18.32 1.68 -2.38
CA GLU A 211 18.77 2.64 -1.35
C GLU A 211 17.60 3.43 -0.72
N ASN A 212 16.45 3.47 -1.38
CA ASN A 212 15.37 4.40 -1.02
C ASN A 212 14.01 3.73 -0.73
N CYS A 213 13.90 2.42 -0.91
CA CYS A 213 12.70 1.63 -0.57
C CYS A 213 12.83 0.92 0.77
N ALA A 214 11.70 0.48 1.33
CA ALA A 214 11.64 -0.38 2.50
C ALA A 214 11.83 -1.85 2.09
N LEU A 215 13.07 -2.26 1.86
CA LEU A 215 13.40 -3.61 1.40
C LEU A 215 12.89 -4.68 2.37
N GLY A 216 12.26 -5.75 1.85
CA GLY A 216 11.68 -6.82 2.65
C GLY A 216 10.35 -6.45 3.32
N GLY A 217 9.77 -5.29 3.00
CA GLY A 217 8.57 -4.80 3.68
C GLY A 217 7.34 -5.67 3.44
N VAL A 218 7.17 -6.24 2.24
CA VAL A 218 6.04 -7.16 1.98
C VAL A 218 6.25 -8.48 2.71
N SER A 219 7.45 -9.04 2.70
CA SER A 219 7.78 -10.24 3.50
C SER A 219 7.57 -10.00 4.98
N TYR A 220 7.93 -8.82 5.48
CA TYR A 220 7.70 -8.44 6.87
C TYR A 220 6.20 -8.36 7.22
N ALA A 221 5.38 -7.85 6.29
CA ALA A 221 3.92 -7.90 6.44
C ALA A 221 3.39 -9.34 6.45
N ILE A 222 3.86 -10.20 5.54
CA ILE A 222 3.50 -11.62 5.53
C ILE A 222 3.82 -12.28 6.88
N ASP A 223 5.00 -12.05 7.43
CA ASP A 223 5.42 -12.70 8.68
C ASP A 223 4.68 -12.11 9.91
N THR A 224 4.38 -10.80 9.90
CA THR A 224 3.48 -10.17 10.90
C THR A 224 2.11 -10.82 10.88
N GLY A 225 1.53 -11.00 9.69
CA GLY A 225 0.22 -11.64 9.55
C GLY A 225 0.23 -13.11 9.98
N LYS A 226 1.26 -13.87 9.64
CA LYS A 226 1.42 -15.26 10.12
C LYS A 226 1.50 -15.33 11.64
N ALA A 227 2.21 -14.39 12.29
CA ALA A 227 2.29 -14.35 13.76
C ALA A 227 0.91 -14.13 14.38
N PHE A 228 0.10 -13.22 13.82
CA PHE A 228 -1.28 -12.98 14.24
C PHE A 228 -2.16 -14.22 14.02
N LEU A 229 -2.21 -14.73 12.80
CA LEU A 229 -3.08 -15.85 12.41
C LEU A 229 -2.76 -17.13 13.20
N LYS A 230 -1.49 -17.42 13.44
CA LYS A 230 -1.07 -18.55 14.28
C LYS A 230 -1.57 -18.40 15.73
N GLY A 231 -1.48 -17.22 16.31
CA GLY A 231 -2.02 -16.98 17.65
C GLY A 231 -3.53 -17.12 17.68
N LEU A 232 -4.22 -16.68 16.62
CA LEU A 232 -5.68 -16.73 16.51
C LEU A 232 -6.24 -18.16 16.47
N GLU A 233 -5.43 -19.16 16.09
CA GLU A 233 -5.82 -20.59 16.21
C GLU A 233 -6.11 -21.01 17.67
N SER A 234 -5.51 -20.32 18.64
CA SER A 234 -5.68 -20.58 20.07
C SER A 234 -6.65 -19.57 20.71
N SER A 235 -6.37 -18.29 20.57
CA SER A 235 -7.21 -17.22 21.13
C SER A 235 -6.87 -15.85 20.53
N VAL A 236 -7.78 -14.88 20.68
CA VAL A 236 -7.50 -13.46 20.32
C VAL A 236 -6.34 -12.90 21.15
N GLU A 237 -6.25 -13.29 22.43
CA GLU A 237 -5.14 -12.92 23.31
C GLU A 237 -3.79 -13.40 22.75
N ASP A 238 -3.71 -14.66 22.33
CA ASP A 238 -2.50 -15.22 21.75
C ASP A 238 -2.15 -14.58 20.42
N ALA A 239 -3.15 -14.18 19.61
CA ALA A 239 -2.94 -13.43 18.39
C ALA A 239 -2.28 -12.06 18.67
N VAL A 240 -2.81 -11.30 19.64
CA VAL A 240 -2.24 -10.00 20.04
C VAL A 240 -0.82 -10.18 20.60
N ASN A 241 -0.63 -11.16 21.49
CA ASN A 241 0.68 -11.45 22.08
C ASN A 241 1.69 -11.91 21.02
N GLY A 242 1.27 -12.68 20.03
CA GLY A 242 2.10 -13.12 18.91
C GLY A 242 2.62 -11.94 18.09
N VAL A 243 1.75 -10.99 17.77
CA VAL A 243 2.15 -9.74 17.07
C VAL A 243 3.05 -8.88 17.95
N CYS A 244 2.71 -8.67 19.22
CA CYS A 244 3.55 -7.90 20.14
C CYS A 244 4.96 -8.50 20.25
N THR A 245 5.06 -9.83 20.34
CA THR A 245 6.35 -10.52 20.38
C THR A 245 7.12 -10.34 19.08
N PHE A 246 6.46 -10.51 17.92
CA PHE A 246 7.10 -10.39 16.62
C PHE A 246 7.60 -8.97 16.33
N LEU A 247 6.78 -7.96 16.65
CA LEU A 247 7.09 -6.55 16.41
C LEU A 247 7.88 -5.89 17.56
N ASN A 248 8.27 -6.64 18.61
CA ASN A 248 8.84 -6.09 19.84
C ASN A 248 7.96 -4.99 20.45
N GLY A 249 6.65 -5.18 20.39
CA GLY A 249 5.62 -4.26 20.85
C GLY A 249 5.08 -4.62 22.22
N ARG A 250 4.14 -3.81 22.71
CA ARG A 250 3.43 -4.04 23.97
C ARG A 250 1.97 -3.60 23.88
N VAL A 251 1.12 -4.22 24.66
CA VAL A 251 -0.26 -3.77 24.85
C VAL A 251 -0.27 -2.57 25.81
N LEU A 252 -0.85 -1.44 25.38
CA LEU A 252 -0.95 -0.23 26.20
C LEU A 252 -2.23 -0.21 27.04
N ALA A 253 -3.35 -0.67 26.47
CA ALA A 253 -4.64 -0.70 27.17
C ALA A 253 -5.54 -1.83 26.62
N ARG A 254 -6.51 -2.25 27.42
CA ARG A 254 -7.55 -3.22 27.06
C ARG A 254 -8.87 -2.80 27.65
N GLY A 255 -9.93 -2.83 26.87
CA GLY A 255 -11.26 -2.47 27.32
C GLY A 255 -12.15 -1.95 26.19
N PRO A 256 -13.38 -1.57 26.51
CA PRO A 256 -14.26 -0.94 25.54
C PRO A 256 -13.71 0.41 25.09
N VAL A 257 -13.91 0.72 23.82
CA VAL A 257 -13.60 2.06 23.28
C VAL A 257 -14.56 3.08 23.89
N GLN A 258 -13.99 4.14 24.42
CA GLN A 258 -14.71 5.25 25.05
C GLN A 258 -14.37 6.56 24.32
N ASN A 259 -15.31 7.50 24.29
CA ASN A 259 -15.09 8.86 23.80
C ASN A 259 -14.48 8.91 22.38
N PHE A 260 -15.00 8.10 21.45
CA PHE A 260 -14.54 8.11 20.06
C PHE A 260 -15.08 9.33 19.32
N SER A 261 -14.18 10.03 18.62
CA SER A 261 -14.54 11.08 17.66
C SER A 261 -13.62 11.03 16.43
N ILE A 262 -14.19 11.33 15.27
CA ILE A 262 -13.46 11.46 14.01
C ILE A 262 -14.09 12.58 13.19
N GLU A 263 -13.25 13.42 12.62
CA GLU A 263 -13.64 14.50 11.72
C GLU A 263 -12.71 14.51 10.50
N THR A 264 -13.28 14.60 9.30
CA THR A 264 -12.49 14.79 8.09
C THR A 264 -12.35 16.27 7.80
N THR A 265 -11.13 16.80 7.88
CA THR A 265 -10.82 18.20 7.64
C THR A 265 -9.58 18.35 6.75
N GLY A 266 -9.64 19.25 5.76
CA GLY A 266 -8.52 19.44 4.82
C GLY A 266 -8.13 18.20 4.02
N GLY A 267 -9.02 17.20 3.91
CA GLY A 267 -8.76 15.93 3.24
C GLY A 267 -8.04 14.89 4.11
N PHE A 268 -7.97 15.11 5.43
CA PHE A 268 -7.37 14.23 6.41
C PHE A 268 -8.36 13.90 7.53
N ASP A 269 -8.26 12.70 8.08
CA ASP A 269 -9.03 12.27 9.24
C ASP A 269 -8.27 12.63 10.52
N VAL A 270 -8.92 13.42 11.38
CA VAL A 270 -8.40 13.82 12.69
C VAL A 270 -9.34 13.26 13.74
N GLY A 271 -8.82 12.64 14.78
CA GLY A 271 -9.70 12.04 15.76
C GLY A 271 -9.05 11.73 17.09
N TYR A 272 -9.90 11.19 17.94
CA TYR A 272 -9.62 10.84 19.32
C TYR A 272 -10.33 9.53 19.68
N ALA A 273 -9.68 8.71 20.47
CA ALA A 273 -10.27 7.53 21.09
C ALA A 273 -9.65 7.29 22.47
N ALA A 274 -10.41 6.71 23.39
CA ALA A 274 -9.89 6.30 24.69
C ALA A 274 -10.24 4.83 24.97
N VAL A 275 -9.31 4.11 25.59
CA VAL A 275 -9.47 2.73 26.07
C VAL A 275 -8.81 2.61 27.43
N ASP A 276 -9.57 2.29 28.46
CA ASP A 276 -9.07 2.08 29.83
C ASP A 276 -8.11 3.20 30.31
N GLY A 277 -8.52 4.46 30.12
CA GLY A 277 -7.72 5.63 30.49
C GLY A 277 -6.51 5.91 29.59
N CYS A 278 -6.25 5.08 28.57
CA CYS A 278 -5.30 5.40 27.53
C CYS A 278 -5.99 6.23 26.45
N GLU A 279 -5.55 7.44 26.28
CA GLU A 279 -6.07 8.41 25.32
C GLU A 279 -5.22 8.40 24.05
N MET A 280 -5.88 8.27 22.89
CA MET A 280 -5.22 8.29 21.58
C MET A 280 -5.73 9.46 20.78
N THR A 281 -4.81 10.24 20.21
CA THR A 281 -5.12 11.22 19.18
C THR A 281 -4.47 10.81 17.87
N PHE A 282 -5.13 11.08 16.76
CA PHE A 282 -4.59 10.70 15.46
C PHE A 282 -4.85 11.75 14.37
N TRP A 283 -3.96 11.78 13.42
CA TRP A 283 -4.06 12.47 12.13
C TRP A 283 -3.74 11.44 11.04
N ASN A 284 -4.76 10.92 10.38
CA ASN A 284 -4.70 9.69 9.61
C ASN A 284 -3.99 8.57 10.40
N GLU A 285 -2.91 8.02 9.87
CA GLU A 285 -2.11 6.95 10.47
C GLU A 285 -1.13 7.43 11.56
N TYR A 286 -0.99 8.74 11.73
CA TYR A 286 -0.05 9.32 12.70
C TYR A 286 -0.74 9.56 14.02
N ALA A 287 -0.41 8.75 15.00
CA ALA A 287 -1.09 8.73 16.27
C ALA A 287 -0.16 8.98 17.45
N THR A 288 -0.77 9.35 18.56
CA THR A 288 -0.15 9.41 19.87
C THR A 288 -0.97 8.60 20.87
N ALA A 289 -0.35 8.10 21.92
CA ALA A 289 -1.03 7.48 23.04
C ALA A 289 -0.51 8.04 24.37
N GLU A 290 -1.44 8.42 25.24
CA GLU A 290 -1.15 8.98 26.58
C GLU A 290 -1.98 8.28 27.64
N LYS A 291 -1.44 8.14 28.84
CA LYS A 291 -2.18 7.67 30.03
C LYS A 291 -1.67 8.40 31.26
N ASP A 292 -2.57 8.89 32.09
CA ASP A 292 -2.28 9.63 33.34
C ASP A 292 -1.32 10.82 33.12
N GLY A 293 -1.40 11.48 31.95
CA GLY A 293 -0.53 12.59 31.57
C GLY A 293 0.86 12.21 31.07
N GLU A 294 1.16 10.90 30.96
CA GLU A 294 2.40 10.40 30.41
C GLU A 294 2.22 9.98 28.94
N ARG A 295 3.13 10.42 28.06
CA ARG A 295 3.19 10.02 26.66
C ARG A 295 3.78 8.61 26.55
N LEU A 296 2.94 7.62 26.22
CA LEU A 296 3.34 6.22 26.10
C LEU A 296 3.90 5.85 24.73
N ALA A 297 3.38 6.48 23.68
CA ALA A 297 3.80 6.27 22.31
C ALA A 297 3.46 7.49 21.44
N THR A 298 4.25 7.72 20.40
CA THR A 298 4.03 8.78 19.41
C THR A 298 4.62 8.38 18.07
N PHE A 299 4.07 8.88 16.96
CA PHE A 299 4.71 8.71 15.67
C PHE A 299 6.22 9.05 15.76
N PRO A 300 7.14 8.22 15.22
CA PRO A 300 6.91 7.13 14.25
C PRO A 300 6.54 5.77 14.84
N ASP A 301 6.27 5.63 16.12
CA ASP A 301 5.77 4.39 16.68
C ASP A 301 4.48 3.94 15.96
N LEU A 302 4.34 2.63 15.74
CA LEU A 302 3.11 2.04 15.23
C LEU A 302 2.13 1.86 16.39
N ILE A 303 1.07 2.66 16.41
CA ILE A 303 -0.03 2.54 17.36
C ILE A 303 -1.22 1.93 16.62
N MET A 304 -1.78 0.85 17.18
CA MET A 304 -2.86 0.11 16.55
C MET A 304 -3.92 -0.30 17.56
N THR A 305 -5.18 -0.26 17.15
CA THR A 305 -6.30 -0.89 17.85
C THR A 305 -6.68 -2.18 17.16
N ILE A 306 -6.89 -3.25 17.98
CA ILE A 306 -7.42 -4.54 17.53
C ILE A 306 -8.73 -4.77 18.28
N ASN A 307 -9.81 -5.03 17.56
CA ASN A 307 -11.14 -5.33 18.10
C ASN A 307 -11.73 -6.60 17.47
#